data_34e0a74df26eb11c2a5ae6b084aaa698
#
_entry.id   34e0a74df26eb11c2a5ae6b084aaa698
#
_cell.length_a   1.000
_cell.length_b   1.000
_cell.length_c   1.000
_cell.angle_alpha   90.00
_cell.angle_beta   90.00
_cell.angle_gamma   90.00
#
_symmetry.space_group_name_H-M   'P 1'
#
loop_
_entity.id
_entity.type
_entity.pdbx_description
1 polymer ?
#
loop_
_entity_poly.entity_id
_entity_poly.type
_entity_poly.pdbx_seq_one_letter_code
_entity_poly.pdbx_strand_id
1 'polypeptide(L)'
;GALRAGVLREIWTGEMIKAFRTAPEALGWMDRIRAYNQYVENDVIHFTEIGGDPAVLVNNTTYPLNITALTDADKPISLDKFDTEATPVTDDELHACSYDKMASVQERHRDALREKIAQKAIHGIAPDENATGIPVIKTTGASDGTRLKMTFADLLALKREFDKMGVPMQDRILVLCSDHVNDLLETEQKFKEHYNINQTDGKICRMYGFDIYEYDGTPYYTMSTGKKLAWGAVPASTDAKASVAFY
;
A
#
# COMPACT_ATOMS: atom_id res chain seq x y z
N GLY A 1 -10.20 11.97 13.56
CA GLY A 1 -11.03 11.84 12.38
C GLY A 1 -11.34 10.38 12.13
N ALA A 2 -12.60 10.05 11.85
CA ALA A 2 -13.00 8.71 11.51
C ALA A 2 -12.10 8.20 10.38
N LEU A 3 -11.50 7.04 10.55
CA LEU A 3 -10.89 6.29 9.46
C LEU A 3 -12.00 6.08 8.43
N ARG A 4 -11.97 6.84 7.35
CA ARG A 4 -12.93 6.63 6.26
C ARG A 4 -12.71 5.22 5.75
N ALA A 5 -13.72 4.38 5.91
CA ALA A 5 -13.70 3.03 5.41
C ALA A 5 -13.29 3.05 3.94
N GLY A 6 -12.13 2.50 3.62
CA GLY A 6 -11.74 2.29 2.25
C GLY A 6 -10.34 2.67 1.81
N VAL A 7 -9.60 3.47 2.56
CA VAL A 7 -8.25 3.86 2.15
C VAL A 7 -7.16 3.12 2.91
N LEU A 8 -7.47 2.61 4.11
CA LEU A 8 -6.57 1.78 4.91
C LEU A 8 -7.31 0.54 5.38
N ARG A 9 -7.23 -0.55 4.63
CA ARG A 9 -7.80 -1.84 5.04
C ARG A 9 -6.85 -2.68 5.88
N GLU A 10 -5.55 -2.45 5.73
CA GLU A 10 -4.52 -3.18 6.46
C GLU A 10 -4.01 -2.35 7.63
N ILE A 11 -3.91 -2.99 8.76
CA ILE A 11 -3.37 -2.40 9.98
C ILE A 11 -2.07 -3.13 10.31
N TRP A 12 -1.00 -2.38 10.48
CA TRP A 12 0.35 -2.91 10.68
C TRP A 12 0.88 -2.53 12.05
N THR A 13 1.52 -3.46 12.72
CA THR A 13 2.20 -3.17 13.98
C THR A 13 3.51 -2.42 13.72
N GLY A 14 3.88 -1.52 14.62
CA GLY A 14 5.11 -0.74 14.48
C GLY A 14 6.37 -1.60 14.54
N GLU A 15 6.34 -2.75 15.18
CA GLU A 15 7.46 -3.69 15.20
C GLU A 15 7.70 -4.31 13.84
N MET A 16 6.65 -4.68 13.13
CA MET A 16 6.76 -5.16 11.75
C MET A 16 7.33 -4.08 10.85
N ILE A 17 6.82 -2.87 10.94
CA ILE A 17 7.32 -1.72 10.16
C ILE A 17 8.78 -1.43 10.52
N LYS A 18 9.13 -1.44 11.80
CA LYS A 18 10.49 -1.21 12.28
C LYS A 18 11.48 -2.24 11.74
N ALA A 19 11.08 -3.51 11.61
CA ALA A 19 11.92 -4.55 11.05
C ALA A 19 12.30 -4.29 9.58
N PHE A 20 11.51 -3.48 8.84
CA PHE A 20 11.77 -3.10 7.46
C PHE A 20 12.60 -1.83 7.30
N ARG A 21 12.65 -0.96 8.30
CA ARG A 21 13.43 0.29 8.27
C ARG A 21 14.92 0.07 8.07
N THR A 22 15.42 -1.08 8.48
CA THR A 22 16.82 -1.46 8.35
C THR A 22 17.14 -2.25 7.08
N ALA A 23 16.15 -2.48 6.21
CA ALA A 23 16.35 -3.19 4.97
C ALA A 23 17.15 -2.35 3.95
N PRO A 24 18.18 -2.93 3.29
CA PRO A 24 18.93 -2.22 2.25
C PRO A 24 18.18 -2.09 0.93
N GLU A 25 16.92 -2.49 0.86
CA GLU A 25 16.11 -2.52 -0.33
C GLU A 25 15.19 -1.29 -0.41
N ALA A 26 14.75 -0.96 -1.62
CA ALA A 26 13.96 0.21 -1.95
C ALA A 26 12.51 0.13 -1.42
N LEU A 27 12.35 -0.05 -0.11
CA LEU A 27 11.06 -0.20 0.59
C LEU A 27 10.71 1.00 1.49
N GLY A 28 11.24 2.18 1.17
CA GLY A 28 11.00 3.40 1.96
C GLY A 28 9.53 3.76 2.10
N TRP A 29 8.67 3.35 1.18
CA TRP A 29 7.22 3.54 1.28
C TRP A 29 6.59 2.78 2.45
N MET A 30 7.20 1.68 2.91
CA MET A 30 6.75 0.93 4.09
C MET A 30 6.79 1.78 5.36
N ASP A 31 7.76 2.69 5.49
CA ASP A 31 7.87 3.59 6.64
C ASP A 31 6.72 4.61 6.70
N ARG A 32 6.04 4.81 5.59
CA ARG A 32 4.95 5.77 5.46
C ARG A 32 3.58 5.16 5.77
N ILE A 33 3.51 3.85 6.01
CA ILE A 33 2.30 3.16 6.44
C ILE A 33 2.01 3.48 7.90
N ARG A 34 0.76 3.77 8.21
CA ARG A 34 0.33 4.03 9.60
C ARG A 34 0.33 2.75 10.41
N ALA A 35 0.92 2.81 11.61
CA ALA A 35 1.01 1.69 12.54
C ALA A 35 0.00 1.81 13.68
N TYR A 36 -0.61 0.69 14.06
CA TYR A 36 -1.56 0.58 15.15
C TYR A 36 -1.13 -0.52 16.12
N ASN A 37 -0.32 -0.17 17.13
CA ASN A 37 0.23 -1.13 18.10
C ASN A 37 -0.59 -1.23 19.38
N GLN A 38 -1.22 -0.14 19.77
CA GLN A 38 -1.85 0.02 21.10
C GLN A 38 -3.14 -0.77 21.30
N TYR A 39 -3.66 -1.38 20.21
CA TYR A 39 -4.92 -2.11 20.22
C TYR A 39 -4.77 -3.60 19.96
N VAL A 40 -3.52 -4.13 20.04
CA VAL A 40 -3.24 -5.55 19.76
C VAL A 40 -3.45 -6.39 21.01
N GLU A 41 -4.29 -7.41 20.91
CA GLU A 41 -4.54 -8.41 21.94
C GLU A 41 -4.73 -9.78 21.28
N ASN A 42 -3.95 -10.80 21.72
CA ASN A 42 -4.06 -12.18 21.23
C ASN A 42 -4.04 -12.34 19.69
N ASP A 43 -3.08 -11.72 19.03
CA ASP A 43 -2.96 -11.70 17.56
C ASP A 43 -4.17 -11.08 16.81
N VAL A 44 -4.97 -10.31 17.51
CA VAL A 44 -6.12 -9.58 16.97
C VAL A 44 -6.01 -8.11 17.32
N ILE A 45 -6.25 -7.24 16.37
CA ILE A 45 -6.32 -5.79 16.61
C ILE A 45 -7.78 -5.42 16.87
N HIS A 46 -8.02 -4.82 18.03
CA HIS A 46 -9.32 -4.26 18.38
C HIS A 46 -9.26 -2.74 18.23
N PHE A 47 -10.24 -2.16 17.57
CA PHE A 47 -10.46 -0.73 17.56
C PHE A 47 -11.95 -0.41 17.56
N THR A 48 -12.28 0.72 18.19
CA THR A 48 -13.65 1.18 18.29
C THR A 48 -14.00 2.02 17.07
N GLU A 49 -15.04 1.63 16.34
CA GLU A 49 -15.62 2.44 15.29
C GLU A 49 -16.64 3.40 15.89
N ILE A 50 -16.34 4.69 15.78
CA ILE A 50 -17.28 5.73 16.20
C ILE A 50 -18.25 5.99 15.05
N GLY A 51 -19.53 5.72 15.29
CA GLY A 51 -20.59 5.89 14.28
C GLY A 51 -20.93 7.36 14.05
N GLY A 52 -20.65 7.85 12.85
CA GLY A 52 -21.12 9.12 12.30
C GLY A 52 -20.61 10.39 12.97
N ASP A 53 -20.43 11.42 12.18
CA ASP A 53 -20.13 12.76 12.69
C ASP A 53 -21.42 13.43 13.20
N PRO A 54 -21.35 14.23 14.29
CA PRO A 54 -22.49 15.01 14.73
C PRO A 54 -22.98 15.96 13.62
N ALA A 55 -24.28 16.04 13.44
CA ALA A 55 -24.87 16.98 12.49
C ALA A 55 -24.63 18.42 12.94
N VAL A 56 -24.12 19.26 12.04
CA VAL A 56 -23.99 20.70 12.28
C VAL A 56 -25.29 21.38 11.85
N LEU A 57 -25.94 22.06 12.79
CA LEU A 57 -27.18 22.81 12.53
C LEU A 57 -26.84 24.27 12.20
N VAL A 58 -27.21 24.71 11.00
CA VAL A 58 -27.04 26.10 10.56
C VAL A 58 -28.40 26.79 10.61
N ASN A 59 -28.46 27.95 11.27
CA ASN A 59 -29.71 28.73 11.45
C ASN A 59 -30.85 27.91 12.04
N ASN A 60 -30.55 27.12 13.10
CA ASN A 60 -31.55 26.31 13.75
C ASN A 60 -32.58 27.18 14.50
N THR A 61 -33.87 26.94 14.24
CA THR A 61 -35.00 27.62 14.88
C THR A 61 -35.75 26.72 15.85
N THR A 62 -35.37 25.46 15.96
CA THR A 62 -36.03 24.45 16.80
C THR A 62 -35.24 24.21 18.10
N TYR A 63 -35.86 24.50 19.23
CA TYR A 63 -35.29 24.26 20.57
C TYR A 63 -36.31 23.55 21.46
N PRO A 64 -35.90 22.63 22.38
CA PRO A 64 -34.53 22.22 22.65
C PRO A 64 -33.93 21.35 21.54
N LEU A 65 -32.57 21.32 21.42
CA LEU A 65 -31.85 20.47 20.49
C LEU A 65 -32.00 19.00 20.93
N ASN A 66 -32.20 18.11 19.93
CA ASN A 66 -32.16 16.67 20.18
C ASN A 66 -30.73 16.20 20.44
N ILE A 67 -30.55 15.43 21.51
CA ILE A 67 -29.27 14.80 21.83
C ILE A 67 -29.20 13.50 21.05
N THR A 68 -28.22 13.40 20.10
CA THR A 68 -27.95 12.18 19.39
C THR A 68 -26.76 11.47 20.06
N ALA A 69 -26.97 10.25 20.53
CA ALA A 69 -25.90 9.44 21.09
C ALA A 69 -25.00 8.91 19.96
N LEU A 70 -23.67 9.00 20.14
CA LEU A 70 -22.69 8.35 19.27
C LEU A 70 -22.71 6.85 19.53
N THR A 71 -22.71 6.05 18.45
CA THR A 71 -22.67 4.59 18.55
C THR A 71 -21.25 4.11 18.34
N ASP A 72 -20.67 3.47 19.36
CA ASP A 72 -19.35 2.86 19.30
C ASP A 72 -19.49 1.36 19.13
N ALA A 73 -18.71 0.77 18.22
CA ALA A 73 -18.65 -0.67 18.00
C ALA A 73 -17.20 -1.15 17.94
N ASP A 74 -16.93 -2.27 18.60
CA ASP A 74 -15.62 -2.93 18.53
C ASP A 74 -15.52 -3.74 17.25
N LYS A 75 -14.46 -3.49 16.46
CA LYS A 75 -14.16 -4.23 15.21
C LYS A 75 -12.83 -4.96 15.36
N PRO A 76 -12.84 -6.27 15.61
CA PRO A 76 -11.62 -7.06 15.65
C PRO A 76 -11.10 -7.34 14.24
N ILE A 77 -9.77 -7.25 14.08
CA ILE A 77 -9.06 -7.59 12.84
C ILE A 77 -7.96 -8.58 13.20
N SER A 78 -7.99 -9.77 12.58
CA SER A 78 -6.97 -10.81 12.78
C SER A 78 -5.66 -10.44 12.11
N LEU A 79 -4.54 -10.79 12.75
CA LEU A 79 -3.19 -10.60 12.22
C LEU A 79 -2.72 -11.83 11.47
N ASP A 80 -2.05 -11.61 10.35
CA ASP A 80 -1.39 -12.67 9.59
C ASP A 80 -0.04 -13.03 10.25
N LYS A 81 0.33 -14.31 10.18
CA LYS A 81 1.65 -14.81 10.56
C LYS A 81 2.49 -15.11 9.33
N PHE A 82 3.77 -14.79 9.40
CA PHE A 82 4.72 -15.02 8.32
C PHE A 82 5.88 -15.88 8.82
N ASP A 83 6.01 -17.07 8.26
CA ASP A 83 7.06 -18.03 8.59
C ASP A 83 7.82 -18.42 7.32
N THR A 84 9.10 -18.79 7.47
CA THR A 84 9.88 -19.43 6.42
C THR A 84 9.93 -20.92 6.61
N GLU A 85 10.01 -21.67 5.51
CA GLU A 85 10.30 -23.10 5.59
C GLU A 85 11.70 -23.33 6.16
N ALA A 86 11.83 -24.39 7.00
CA ALA A 86 13.12 -24.75 7.57
C ALA A 86 14.04 -25.28 6.47
N THR A 87 15.26 -24.73 6.40
CA THR A 87 16.30 -25.21 5.51
C THR A 87 17.25 -26.10 6.31
N PRO A 88 17.34 -27.44 6.05
CA PRO A 88 18.25 -28.30 6.77
C PRO A 88 19.70 -27.99 6.41
N VAL A 89 20.54 -27.89 7.43
CA VAL A 89 22.00 -27.83 7.30
C VAL A 89 22.53 -29.14 7.88
N THR A 90 23.21 -29.95 7.07
CA THR A 90 23.72 -31.25 7.51
C THR A 90 24.92 -31.09 8.43
N ASP A 91 25.16 -32.08 9.34
CA ASP A 91 26.29 -32.03 10.26
C ASP A 91 27.62 -31.97 9.54
N ASP A 92 27.78 -32.64 8.42
CA ASP A 92 28.97 -32.56 7.57
C ASP A 92 29.16 -31.17 6.98
N GLU A 93 28.09 -30.50 6.61
CA GLU A 93 28.12 -29.13 6.17
C GLU A 93 28.42 -28.15 7.32
N LEU A 94 27.94 -28.43 8.51
CA LEU A 94 28.27 -27.65 9.73
C LEU A 94 29.75 -27.69 10.09
N HIS A 95 30.39 -28.85 9.92
CA HIS A 95 31.84 -29.00 10.17
C HIS A 95 32.73 -28.45 9.06
N ALA A 96 32.20 -28.45 7.82
CA ALA A 96 32.93 -27.94 6.65
C ALA A 96 32.63 -26.46 6.36
N CYS A 97 31.51 -25.91 6.91
CA CYS A 97 31.13 -24.53 6.70
C CYS A 97 31.77 -23.59 7.67
N SER A 98 32.39 -22.57 7.14
CA SER A 98 32.66 -21.36 7.88
C SER A 98 31.37 -20.75 8.42
N TYR A 99 31.48 -19.98 9.51
CA TYR A 99 30.39 -19.15 10.06
C TYR A 99 29.59 -18.37 9.02
N ASP A 100 30.20 -18.07 7.88
CA ASP A 100 29.61 -17.30 6.76
C ASP A 100 28.44 -17.99 6.07
N LYS A 101 28.39 -19.33 6.01
CA LYS A 101 27.28 -20.04 5.35
C LYS A 101 26.00 -19.99 6.18
N MET A 102 26.09 -20.14 7.50
CA MET A 102 24.93 -20.01 8.38
C MET A 102 24.36 -18.59 8.35
N ALA A 103 25.24 -17.58 8.40
CA ALA A 103 24.83 -16.17 8.26
C ALA A 103 24.15 -15.90 6.90
N SER A 104 24.68 -16.47 5.82
CA SER A 104 24.09 -16.35 4.47
C SER A 104 22.71 -16.99 4.37
N VAL A 105 22.49 -18.16 4.97
CA VAL A 105 21.19 -18.83 5.01
C VAL A 105 20.16 -18.01 5.80
N GLN A 106 20.53 -17.49 6.96
CA GLN A 106 19.69 -16.64 7.78
C GLN A 106 19.33 -15.32 7.06
N GLU A 107 20.28 -14.73 6.35
CA GLU A 107 20.05 -13.53 5.55
C GLU A 107 19.04 -13.78 4.44
N ARG A 108 19.18 -14.89 3.71
CA ARG A 108 18.20 -15.27 2.66
C ARG A 108 16.80 -15.47 3.19
N HIS A 109 16.65 -16.09 4.35
CA HIS A 109 15.33 -16.26 5.00
C HIS A 109 14.74 -14.91 5.38
N ARG A 110 15.55 -14.01 5.90
CA ARG A 110 15.13 -12.66 6.26
C ARG A 110 14.66 -11.87 5.04
N ASP A 111 15.43 -11.93 3.95
CA ASP A 111 15.10 -11.21 2.72
C ASP A 111 13.82 -11.75 2.08
N ALA A 112 13.64 -13.06 2.06
CA ALA A 112 12.40 -13.69 1.57
C ALA A 112 11.18 -13.26 2.39
N LEU A 113 11.31 -13.20 3.71
CA LEU A 113 10.24 -12.70 4.60
C LEU A 113 9.91 -11.23 4.31
N ARG A 114 10.93 -10.39 4.20
CA ARG A 114 10.75 -8.95 3.91
C ARG A 114 9.97 -8.74 2.63
N GLU A 115 10.38 -9.40 1.56
CA GLU A 115 9.72 -9.26 0.27
C GLU A 115 8.26 -9.73 0.32
N LYS A 116 7.99 -10.88 0.93
CA LYS A 116 6.63 -11.39 1.08
C LYS A 116 5.74 -10.46 1.91
N ILE A 117 6.27 -9.93 2.99
CA ILE A 117 5.52 -8.98 3.84
C ILE A 117 5.26 -7.67 3.08
N ALA A 118 6.25 -7.15 2.36
CA ALA A 118 6.07 -5.94 1.55
C ALA A 118 5.00 -6.15 0.46
N GLN A 119 5.03 -7.26 -0.25
CA GLN A 119 4.01 -7.61 -1.24
C GLN A 119 2.63 -7.75 -0.61
N LYS A 120 2.53 -8.41 0.54
CA LYS A 120 1.27 -8.56 1.26
C LYS A 120 0.73 -7.23 1.76
N ALA A 121 1.60 -6.35 2.25
CA ALA A 121 1.24 -5.01 2.68
C ALA A 121 0.62 -4.18 1.56
N ILE A 122 1.31 -4.08 0.44
CA ILE A 122 0.81 -3.28 -0.69
C ILE A 122 -0.44 -3.91 -1.31
N HIS A 123 -0.55 -5.23 -1.32
CA HIS A 123 -1.76 -5.94 -1.75
C HIS A 123 -2.96 -5.60 -0.86
N GLY A 124 -2.76 -5.58 0.46
CA GLY A 124 -3.83 -5.27 1.41
C GLY A 124 -4.26 -3.81 1.37
N ILE A 125 -3.33 -2.87 1.19
CA ILE A 125 -3.63 -1.45 1.07
C ILE A 125 -4.41 -1.15 -0.21
N ALA A 126 -4.11 -1.84 -1.31
CA ALA A 126 -4.75 -1.63 -2.59
C ALA A 126 -6.25 -1.97 -2.55
N PRO A 127 -7.13 -1.17 -3.15
CA PRO A 127 -8.56 -1.43 -3.15
C PRO A 127 -8.91 -2.72 -3.92
N ASP A 128 -9.93 -3.45 -3.45
CA ASP A 128 -10.40 -4.68 -4.11
C ASP A 128 -11.09 -4.38 -5.43
N GLU A 129 -11.89 -3.31 -5.45
CA GLU A 129 -12.64 -2.86 -6.62
C GLU A 129 -12.96 -1.37 -6.51
N ASN A 130 -13.39 -0.78 -7.61
CA ASN A 130 -13.82 0.61 -7.59
C ASN A 130 -15.11 0.78 -6.78
N ALA A 131 -15.04 1.63 -5.76
CA ALA A 131 -16.17 1.96 -4.91
C ALA A 131 -16.07 3.42 -4.46
N THR A 132 -17.15 3.95 -3.90
CA THR A 132 -17.15 5.30 -3.32
C THR A 132 -16.16 5.39 -2.17
N GLY A 133 -15.21 6.33 -2.26
CA GLY A 133 -14.13 6.49 -1.27
C GLY A 133 -12.95 5.53 -1.45
N ILE A 134 -13.02 4.59 -2.41
CA ILE A 134 -11.95 3.65 -2.75
C ILE A 134 -11.85 3.55 -4.27
N PRO A 135 -11.36 4.59 -4.96
CA PRO A 135 -11.37 4.59 -6.42
C PRO A 135 -10.32 3.63 -7.00
N VAL A 136 -10.69 2.95 -8.08
CA VAL A 136 -9.78 2.28 -8.99
C VAL A 136 -9.82 3.04 -10.31
N ILE A 137 -8.72 3.67 -10.68
CA ILE A 137 -8.62 4.50 -11.88
C ILE A 137 -7.92 3.68 -12.96
N LYS A 138 -8.52 3.62 -14.14
CA LYS A 138 -7.92 2.98 -15.32
C LYS A 138 -7.04 3.96 -16.06
N THR A 139 -5.89 3.47 -16.55
CA THR A 139 -4.98 4.25 -17.39
C THR A 139 -5.61 4.54 -18.77
N THR A 140 -5.25 5.67 -19.37
CA THR A 140 -5.90 6.19 -20.59
C THR A 140 -4.92 6.49 -21.73
N GLY A 141 -3.65 6.11 -21.61
CA GLY A 141 -2.64 6.39 -22.62
C GLY A 141 -2.71 5.46 -23.83
N ALA A 142 -1.68 5.50 -24.65
CA ALA A 142 -1.55 4.66 -25.84
C ALA A 142 -1.53 3.16 -25.47
N SER A 143 -1.97 2.34 -26.41
CA SER A 143 -1.97 0.89 -26.22
C SER A 143 -0.55 0.31 -26.23
N ASP A 144 -0.30 -0.60 -25.31
CA ASP A 144 0.90 -1.44 -25.23
C ASP A 144 0.44 -2.89 -25.02
N GLY A 145 0.28 -3.61 -26.12
CA GLY A 145 -0.37 -4.91 -26.10
C GLY A 145 -1.85 -4.78 -25.68
N THR A 146 -2.22 -5.47 -24.60
CA THR A 146 -3.59 -5.40 -24.02
C THR A 146 -3.75 -4.29 -22.99
N ARG A 147 -2.66 -3.67 -22.58
CA ARG A 147 -2.58 -2.65 -21.55
C ARG A 147 -2.56 -1.25 -22.17
N LEU A 148 -3.14 -0.27 -21.45
CA LEU A 148 -3.00 1.15 -21.77
C LEU A 148 -1.93 1.78 -20.88
N LYS A 149 -1.10 2.63 -21.46
CA LYS A 149 -0.02 3.33 -20.76
C LYS A 149 -0.57 4.37 -19.77
N MET A 150 0.16 4.58 -18.67
CA MET A 150 -0.12 5.66 -17.74
C MET A 150 0.33 7.00 -18.30
N THR A 151 -0.46 8.05 -18.04
CA THR A 151 -0.17 9.43 -18.41
C THR A 151 -0.28 10.36 -17.21
N PHE A 152 0.18 11.62 -17.35
CA PHE A 152 -0.04 12.64 -16.32
C PHE A 152 -1.52 12.97 -16.09
N ALA A 153 -2.36 12.79 -17.11
CA ALA A 153 -3.81 12.93 -16.96
C ALA A 153 -4.36 11.90 -15.94
N ASP A 154 -3.82 10.70 -15.93
CA ASP A 154 -4.18 9.66 -14.97
C ASP A 154 -3.72 10.01 -13.54
N LEU A 155 -2.52 10.59 -13.39
CA LEU A 155 -2.05 11.11 -12.10
C LEU A 155 -2.90 12.28 -11.59
N LEU A 156 -3.33 13.17 -12.47
CA LEU A 156 -4.26 14.25 -12.12
C LEU A 156 -5.63 13.72 -11.72
N ALA A 157 -6.12 12.67 -12.38
CA ALA A 157 -7.36 12.00 -11.99
C ALA A 157 -7.26 11.41 -10.57
N LEU A 158 -6.13 10.79 -10.24
CA LEU A 158 -5.87 10.28 -8.91
C LEU A 158 -5.84 11.40 -7.85
N LYS A 159 -5.14 12.49 -8.15
CA LYS A 159 -5.11 13.68 -7.29
C LYS A 159 -6.53 14.23 -7.06
N ARG A 160 -7.34 14.32 -8.10
CA ARG A 160 -8.72 14.80 -8.02
C ARG A 160 -9.57 13.91 -7.10
N GLU A 161 -9.42 12.60 -7.19
CA GLU A 161 -10.15 11.68 -6.30
C GLU A 161 -9.73 11.85 -4.84
N PHE A 162 -8.45 12.03 -4.56
CA PHE A 162 -7.97 12.32 -3.21
C PHE A 162 -8.49 13.67 -2.69
N ASP A 163 -8.51 14.69 -3.53
CA ASP A 163 -9.06 16.01 -3.17
C ASP A 163 -10.55 15.92 -2.86
N LYS A 164 -11.32 15.19 -3.65
CA LYS A 164 -12.76 14.97 -3.42
C LYS A 164 -13.04 14.24 -2.11
N MET A 165 -12.19 13.30 -1.75
CA MET A 165 -12.32 12.58 -0.47
C MET A 165 -11.89 13.42 0.74
N GLY A 166 -11.34 14.61 0.52
CA GLY A 166 -10.84 15.48 1.59
C GLY A 166 -9.58 14.95 2.26
N VAL A 167 -8.78 14.17 1.56
CA VAL A 167 -7.48 13.70 2.05
C VAL A 167 -6.53 14.89 2.19
N PRO A 168 -5.82 15.05 3.33
CA PRO A 168 -4.83 16.11 3.49
C PRO A 168 -3.77 16.08 2.38
N MET A 169 -3.27 17.25 2.00
CA MET A 169 -2.20 17.37 0.99
C MET A 169 -0.85 16.82 1.47
N GLN A 170 -0.69 16.65 2.77
CA GLN A 170 0.49 16.06 3.38
C GLN A 170 0.38 14.54 3.43
N ASP A 171 1.52 13.86 3.34
CA ASP A 171 1.65 12.41 3.50
C ASP A 171 0.84 11.57 2.49
N ARG A 172 0.60 12.11 1.31
CA ARG A 172 0.08 11.34 0.18
C ARG A 172 1.22 10.58 -0.47
N ILE A 173 1.09 9.27 -0.54
CA ILE A 173 2.11 8.36 -1.06
C ILE A 173 1.59 7.69 -2.32
N LEU A 174 2.42 7.61 -3.34
CA LEU A 174 2.13 6.88 -4.57
C LEU A 174 3.27 5.91 -4.85
N VAL A 175 2.95 4.63 -4.88
CA VAL A 175 3.89 3.56 -5.24
C VAL A 175 3.60 3.13 -6.67
N LEU A 176 4.48 3.50 -7.59
CA LEU A 176 4.38 3.15 -9.01
C LEU A 176 4.99 1.79 -9.28
N CYS A 177 4.32 0.96 -10.07
CA CYS A 177 4.93 -0.23 -10.64
C CYS A 177 5.89 0.15 -11.77
N SER A 178 6.82 -0.76 -12.12
CA SER A 178 7.82 -0.50 -13.17
C SER A 178 7.22 -0.15 -14.53
N ASP A 179 6.13 -0.78 -14.90
CA ASP A 179 5.44 -0.49 -16.16
C ASP A 179 4.97 0.97 -16.23
N HIS A 180 4.36 1.47 -15.16
CA HIS A 180 3.89 2.86 -15.09
C HIS A 180 5.05 3.86 -15.06
N VAL A 181 6.13 3.55 -14.34
CA VAL A 181 7.34 4.39 -14.35
C VAL A 181 7.91 4.49 -15.76
N ASN A 182 8.04 3.38 -16.47
CA ASN A 182 8.54 3.36 -17.82
C ASN A 182 7.63 4.10 -18.81
N ASP A 183 6.31 3.99 -18.65
CA ASP A 183 5.35 4.74 -19.45
C ASP A 183 5.56 6.26 -19.30
N LEU A 184 5.72 6.74 -18.07
CA LEU A 184 5.94 8.15 -17.80
C LEU A 184 7.31 8.64 -18.27
N LEU A 185 8.35 7.83 -18.12
CA LEU A 185 9.69 8.15 -18.62
C LEU A 185 9.73 8.24 -20.15
N GLU A 186 8.94 7.43 -20.84
CA GLU A 186 8.89 7.41 -22.31
C GLU A 186 8.18 8.63 -22.88
N THR A 187 7.08 9.07 -22.27
CA THR A 187 6.17 10.03 -22.88
C THR A 187 6.18 11.40 -22.19
N GLU A 188 6.56 11.50 -20.91
CA GLU A 188 6.40 12.69 -20.10
C GLU A 188 7.75 13.32 -19.76
N GLN A 189 8.09 14.41 -20.47
CA GLN A 189 9.38 15.08 -20.32
C GLN A 189 9.62 15.59 -18.89
N LYS A 190 8.59 16.14 -18.22
CA LYS A 190 8.73 16.65 -16.85
C LYS A 190 9.01 15.53 -15.85
N PHE A 191 8.43 14.35 -16.04
CA PHE A 191 8.73 13.20 -15.19
C PHE A 191 10.18 12.75 -15.39
N LYS A 192 10.63 12.69 -16.62
CA LYS A 192 12.00 12.36 -16.99
C LYS A 192 13.02 13.31 -16.36
N GLU A 193 12.73 14.61 -16.32
CA GLU A 193 13.59 15.60 -15.70
C GLU A 193 13.68 15.47 -14.18
N HIS A 194 12.61 15.02 -13.52
CA HIS A 194 12.54 14.87 -12.07
C HIS A 194 12.83 13.44 -11.58
N TYR A 195 12.96 12.49 -12.49
CA TYR A 195 13.28 11.11 -12.13
C TYR A 195 14.71 11.01 -11.60
N ASN A 196 14.81 10.73 -10.31
CA ASN A 196 16.08 10.48 -9.62
C ASN A 196 15.82 9.48 -8.50
N ILE A 197 15.85 8.19 -8.85
CA ILE A 197 15.57 7.15 -7.88
C ILE A 197 16.63 7.09 -6.78
N ASN A 198 16.18 7.17 -5.55
CA ASN A 198 17.00 6.86 -4.39
C ASN A 198 17.04 5.34 -4.20
N GLN A 199 18.19 4.74 -4.41
CA GLN A 199 18.37 3.28 -4.33
C GLN A 199 18.14 2.71 -2.93
N THR A 200 18.21 3.56 -1.89
CA THR A 200 18.01 3.13 -0.50
C THR A 200 16.54 3.00 -0.15
N ASP A 201 15.69 3.96 -0.52
CA ASP A 201 14.28 4.00 -0.14
C ASP A 201 13.30 3.82 -1.31
N GLY A 202 13.77 3.86 -2.55
CA GLY A 202 12.97 3.74 -3.75
C GLY A 202 12.18 4.98 -4.14
N LYS A 203 12.38 6.11 -3.44
CA LYS A 203 11.73 7.37 -3.76
C LYS A 203 12.28 7.95 -5.05
N ILE A 204 11.39 8.33 -5.96
CA ILE A 204 11.73 8.91 -7.26
C ILE A 204 11.70 10.43 -7.19
N CYS A 205 10.56 10.99 -6.81
CA CYS A 205 10.30 12.43 -6.82
C CYS A 205 9.03 12.76 -6.04
N ARG A 206 8.68 14.05 -6.02
CA ARG A 206 7.39 14.52 -5.52
C ARG A 206 6.68 15.27 -6.65
N MET A 207 5.49 14.82 -7.02
CA MET A 207 4.65 15.43 -8.06
C MET A 207 3.18 15.42 -7.66
N TYR A 208 2.45 16.47 -8.03
CA TYR A 208 1.01 16.59 -7.78
C TYR A 208 0.59 16.34 -6.33
N GLY A 209 1.46 16.65 -5.39
CA GLY A 209 1.22 16.44 -3.96
C GLY A 209 1.49 15.02 -3.45
N PHE A 210 1.94 14.12 -4.31
CA PHE A 210 2.35 12.77 -3.94
C PHE A 210 3.86 12.64 -3.81
N ASP A 211 4.30 11.96 -2.76
CA ASP A 211 5.64 11.39 -2.70
C ASP A 211 5.63 10.08 -3.49
N ILE A 212 6.41 10.01 -4.55
CA ILE A 212 6.38 8.90 -5.51
C ILE A 212 7.54 7.96 -5.27
N TYR A 213 7.22 6.67 -5.14
CA TYR A 213 8.16 5.56 -4.99
C TYR A 213 8.00 4.59 -6.15
N GLU A 214 9.05 3.86 -6.48
CA GLU A 214 9.01 2.75 -7.43
C GLU A 214 9.13 1.42 -6.68
N TYR A 215 8.19 0.53 -6.90
CA TYR A 215 8.20 -0.83 -6.37
C TYR A 215 7.40 -1.76 -7.27
N ASP A 216 8.00 -2.86 -7.70
CA ASP A 216 7.40 -3.76 -8.69
C ASP A 216 6.56 -4.90 -8.08
N GLY A 217 6.53 -5.04 -6.78
CA GLY A 217 5.72 -6.05 -6.06
C GLY A 217 4.26 -5.66 -5.86
N THR A 218 3.73 -4.73 -6.62
CA THR A 218 2.33 -4.27 -6.54
C THR A 218 1.34 -5.30 -7.07
N PRO A 219 0.06 -5.27 -6.62
CA PRO A 219 -0.93 -6.26 -7.05
C PRO A 219 -1.34 -6.10 -8.51
N TYR A 220 -1.83 -7.21 -9.09
CA TYR A 220 -2.46 -7.24 -10.39
C TYR A 220 -3.96 -6.97 -10.29
N TYR A 221 -4.49 -6.32 -11.32
CA TYR A 221 -5.92 -6.06 -11.51
C TYR A 221 -6.37 -6.58 -12.85
N THR A 222 -7.60 -7.10 -12.90
CA THR A 222 -8.25 -7.42 -14.18
C THR A 222 -8.61 -6.11 -14.88
N MET A 223 -8.07 -5.89 -16.08
CA MET A 223 -8.20 -4.61 -16.79
C MET A 223 -9.64 -4.27 -17.14
N SER A 224 -10.47 -5.26 -17.50
CA SER A 224 -11.86 -5.02 -17.87
C SER A 224 -12.75 -4.63 -16.69
N THR A 225 -12.59 -5.30 -15.55
CA THR A 225 -13.46 -5.12 -14.36
C THR A 225 -12.91 -4.16 -13.33
N GLY A 226 -11.59 -3.89 -13.35
CA GLY A 226 -10.91 -3.10 -12.33
C GLY A 226 -10.86 -3.78 -10.95
N LYS A 227 -11.01 -5.12 -10.92
CA LYS A 227 -10.96 -5.90 -9.68
C LYS A 227 -9.57 -6.45 -9.41
N LYS A 228 -9.13 -6.35 -8.16
CA LYS A 228 -7.85 -6.88 -7.69
C LYS A 228 -7.89 -8.41 -7.68
N LEU A 229 -6.83 -9.04 -8.18
CA LEU A 229 -6.65 -10.49 -8.05
C LEU A 229 -6.48 -10.88 -6.58
N ALA A 230 -6.93 -12.07 -6.23
CA ALA A 230 -6.71 -12.63 -4.90
C ALA A 230 -5.21 -12.83 -4.64
N TRP A 231 -4.82 -12.77 -3.37
CA TRP A 231 -3.45 -13.05 -2.97
C TRP A 231 -3.01 -14.45 -3.43
N GLY A 232 -1.87 -14.50 -4.12
CA GLY A 232 -1.32 -15.76 -4.65
C GLY A 232 -1.91 -16.20 -5.99
N ALA A 233 -2.87 -15.49 -6.55
CA ALA A 233 -3.39 -15.79 -7.88
C ALA A 233 -2.34 -15.54 -8.98
N VAL A 234 -2.32 -16.41 -9.98
CA VAL A 234 -1.44 -16.25 -11.14
C VAL A 234 -2.10 -15.30 -12.14
N PRO A 235 -1.44 -14.19 -12.52
CA PRO A 235 -2.03 -13.26 -13.49
C PRO A 235 -2.14 -13.87 -14.88
N ALA A 236 -3.20 -13.52 -15.60
CA ALA A 236 -3.44 -13.85 -17.00
C ALA A 236 -3.07 -12.66 -17.90
N SER A 237 -3.14 -12.84 -19.22
CA SER A 237 -2.88 -11.77 -20.20
C SER A 237 -3.88 -10.60 -20.13
N THR A 238 -5.04 -10.81 -19.50
CA THR A 238 -6.06 -9.80 -19.27
C THR A 238 -5.85 -8.99 -17.97
N ASP A 239 -4.79 -9.29 -17.25
CA ASP A 239 -4.44 -8.65 -15.97
C ASP A 239 -3.22 -7.75 -16.14
N ALA A 240 -3.17 -6.66 -15.40
CA ALA A 240 -2.04 -5.73 -15.39
C ALA A 240 -1.68 -5.33 -13.96
N LYS A 241 -0.40 -5.06 -13.73
CA LYS A 241 0.06 -4.47 -12.46
C LYS A 241 -0.51 -3.08 -12.29
N ALA A 242 -0.91 -2.78 -11.07
CA ALA A 242 -1.39 -1.47 -10.69
C ALA A 242 -0.35 -0.71 -9.87
N SER A 243 -0.45 0.60 -9.87
CA SER A 243 0.19 1.46 -8.89
C SER A 243 -0.79 1.72 -7.75
N VAL A 244 -0.28 1.91 -6.54
CA VAL A 244 -1.10 2.04 -5.33
C VAL A 244 -0.82 3.37 -4.66
N ALA A 245 -1.87 4.10 -4.32
CA ALA A 245 -1.78 5.34 -3.58
C ALA A 245 -2.43 5.21 -2.20
N PHE A 246 -1.84 5.82 -1.19
CA PHE A 246 -2.36 5.84 0.17
C PHE A 246 -1.89 7.09 0.93
N TYR A 247 -2.39 7.27 2.15
CA TYR A 247 -2.01 8.39 3.00
C TYR A 247 -1.99 8.01 4.48
#